data_70e45475925a2124f9fbcedc02726fbb
#
_entry.id   70e45475925a2124f9fbcedc02726fbb
#
_cell.length_a   1.000
_cell.length_b   1.000
_cell.length_c   1.000
_cell.angle_alpha   90.00
_cell.angle_beta   90.00
_cell.angle_gamma   90.00
#
_symmetry.space_group_name_H-M   'P 1'
#
loop_
_entity.id
_entity.type
_entity.pdbx_description
1 polymer ?
#
loop_
_entity_poly.entity_id
_entity_poly.type
_entity_poly.pdbx_seq_one_letter_code
_entity_poly.pdbx_strand_id
1 'polypeptide(L)'
;NFAKPGYECRHNIGYWKRVDYLGVGLGASSLIDNVRYSNTRDLYTYLSVPADSLHETAAQITRNEQMEEFMFLGLRMRDGFYRDEFTQAFGIPIEAVYGDALNHLQQEELLLKREGRIYLTDKGMDLNNYVVAQFML
;
A
#
# COMPACT_ATOMS: atom_id res chain seq x y z
N ASN A 1 -13.05 -1.13 -3.65
CA ASN A 1 -13.23 -0.69 -5.04
C ASN A 1 -13.40 -1.93 -5.93
N PHE A 2 -14.51 -1.99 -6.66
CA PHE A 2 -14.82 -3.10 -7.55
C PHE A 2 -14.90 -2.60 -8.98
N ALA A 3 -14.46 -3.42 -9.93
CA ALA A 3 -14.56 -3.15 -11.36
C ALA A 3 -14.82 -4.45 -12.12
N LYS A 4 -15.40 -4.34 -13.31
CA LYS A 4 -15.44 -5.48 -14.25
C LYS A 4 -14.01 -5.73 -14.75
N PRO A 5 -13.66 -7.00 -15.09
CA PRO A 5 -12.37 -7.31 -15.70
C PRO A 5 -12.06 -6.39 -16.90
N GLY A 6 -10.88 -5.78 -16.91
CA GLY A 6 -10.43 -4.84 -17.95
C GLY A 6 -10.89 -3.37 -17.75
N TYR A 7 -11.68 -3.08 -16.70
CA TYR A 7 -12.14 -1.73 -16.34
C TYR A 7 -11.61 -1.26 -15.00
N GLU A 8 -10.54 -1.87 -14.52
CA GLU A 8 -9.89 -1.52 -13.25
C GLU A 8 -9.34 -0.09 -13.32
N CYS A 9 -9.53 0.67 -12.23
CA CYS A 9 -9.01 2.03 -12.13
C CYS A 9 -7.49 1.99 -11.98
N ARG A 10 -6.75 2.32 -13.04
CA ARG A 10 -5.27 2.34 -13.06
C ARG A 10 -4.68 3.28 -12.01
N HIS A 11 -5.35 4.38 -11.72
CA HIS A 11 -4.94 5.32 -10.69
C HIS A 11 -4.95 4.67 -9.30
N ASN A 12 -6.01 3.95 -8.95
CA ASN A 12 -6.09 3.22 -7.68
C ASN A 12 -5.05 2.10 -7.61
N ILE A 13 -4.83 1.38 -8.71
CA ILE A 13 -3.77 0.35 -8.79
C ILE A 13 -2.39 0.98 -8.56
N GLY A 14 -2.12 2.18 -9.09
CA GLY A 14 -0.88 2.91 -8.81
C GLY A 14 -0.66 3.15 -7.33
N TYR A 15 -1.68 3.60 -6.60
CA TYR A 15 -1.61 3.74 -5.14
C TYR A 15 -1.35 2.39 -4.44
N TRP A 16 -2.03 1.32 -4.87
CA TRP A 16 -1.86 0.00 -4.25
C TRP A 16 -0.50 -0.64 -4.55
N LYS A 17 0.16 -0.22 -5.61
CA LYS A 17 1.55 -0.58 -5.93
C LYS A 17 2.59 0.38 -5.36
N ARG A 18 2.17 1.35 -4.55
CA ARG A 18 3.03 2.39 -3.96
C ARG A 18 3.88 3.15 -5.01
N VAL A 19 3.31 3.38 -6.18
CA VAL A 19 3.94 4.25 -7.19
C VAL A 19 3.95 5.68 -6.65
N ASP A 20 5.07 6.38 -6.80
CA ASP A 20 5.19 7.79 -6.44
C ASP A 20 4.11 8.63 -7.11
N TYR A 21 3.53 9.54 -6.37
CA TYR A 21 2.51 10.45 -6.89
C TYR A 21 2.62 11.83 -6.27
N LEU A 22 2.30 12.84 -7.07
CA LEU A 22 2.20 14.24 -6.64
C LEU A 22 0.74 14.65 -6.56
N GLY A 23 0.30 15.04 -5.36
CA GLY A 23 -1.01 15.62 -5.12
C GLY A 23 -1.04 17.10 -5.47
N VAL A 24 -1.98 17.49 -6.32
CA VAL A 24 -2.19 18.89 -6.72
C VAL A 24 -3.51 19.38 -6.18
N GLY A 25 -3.51 20.52 -5.52
CA GLY A 25 -4.70 21.14 -4.95
C GLY A 25 -4.67 21.26 -3.43
N LEU A 26 -5.69 21.91 -2.89
CA LEU A 26 -5.91 22.14 -1.47
C LEU A 26 -6.04 20.81 -0.73
N GLY A 27 -5.22 20.59 0.29
CA GLY A 27 -5.22 19.37 1.11
C GLY A 27 -4.82 18.09 0.38
N ALA A 28 -4.30 18.19 -0.86
CA ALA A 28 -3.87 17.03 -1.62
C ALA A 28 -2.62 16.39 -1.01
N SER A 29 -2.59 15.05 -0.96
CA SER A 29 -1.46 14.29 -0.43
C SER A 29 -0.54 13.82 -1.55
N SER A 30 0.75 13.73 -1.24
CA SER A 30 1.81 13.22 -2.12
C SER A 30 2.60 12.11 -1.43
N LEU A 31 3.17 11.23 -2.23
CA LEU A 31 4.17 10.25 -1.82
C LEU A 31 5.29 10.28 -2.87
N ILE A 32 6.48 10.71 -2.47
CA ILE A 32 7.66 10.78 -3.33
C ILE A 32 8.87 10.30 -2.52
N ASP A 33 9.63 9.37 -3.06
CA ASP A 33 10.81 8.80 -2.42
C ASP A 33 10.57 8.34 -0.96
N ASN A 34 9.41 7.73 -0.70
CA ASN A 34 8.96 7.32 0.64
C ASN A 34 8.78 8.47 1.64
N VAL A 35 8.67 9.70 1.16
CA VAL A 35 8.23 10.86 1.96
C VAL A 35 6.77 11.14 1.65
N ARG A 36 5.92 11.10 2.68
CA ARG A 36 4.51 11.50 2.57
C ARG A 36 4.35 12.91 3.09
N TYR A 37 3.69 13.76 2.32
CA TYR A 37 3.33 15.11 2.72
C TYR A 37 1.98 15.50 2.14
N SER A 38 1.37 16.56 2.68
CA SER A 38 0.11 17.10 2.19
C SER A 38 0.24 18.61 1.98
N ASN A 39 -0.48 19.11 1.01
CA ASN A 39 -0.66 20.55 0.89
C ASN A 39 -1.57 21.07 2.02
N THR A 40 -1.42 22.35 2.34
CA THR A 40 -2.28 23.00 3.32
C THR A 40 -3.76 22.83 3.01
N ARG A 41 -4.58 22.73 4.05
CA ARG A 41 -6.05 22.71 3.96
C ARG A 41 -6.65 24.10 4.10
N ASP A 42 -5.85 25.12 4.43
CA ASP A 42 -6.30 26.51 4.49
C ASP A 42 -6.29 27.13 3.11
N LEU A 43 -7.44 27.54 2.62
CA LEU A 43 -7.62 28.13 1.29
C LEU A 43 -6.86 29.45 1.14
N TYR A 44 -6.85 30.28 2.19
CA TYR A 44 -6.14 31.58 2.13
C TYR A 44 -4.63 31.37 1.98
N THR A 45 -4.05 30.51 2.79
CA THR A 45 -2.64 30.11 2.68
C THR A 45 -2.34 29.52 1.31
N TYR A 46 -3.21 28.60 0.83
CA TYR A 46 -3.03 27.94 -0.47
C TYR A 46 -2.97 28.97 -1.65
N LEU A 47 -3.76 30.05 -1.58
CA LEU A 47 -3.79 31.09 -2.62
C LEU A 47 -2.71 32.17 -2.45
N SER A 48 -2.10 32.28 -1.27
CA SER A 48 -1.24 33.41 -0.90
C SER A 48 0.26 33.08 -0.89
N VAL A 49 0.63 31.79 -0.75
CA VAL A 49 2.04 31.39 -0.65
C VAL A 49 2.54 30.71 -1.92
N PRO A 50 3.86 30.72 -2.18
CA PRO A 50 4.43 29.97 -3.30
C PRO A 50 4.20 28.47 -3.16
N ALA A 51 4.17 27.75 -4.30
CA ALA A 51 3.91 26.32 -4.35
C ALA A 51 4.83 25.49 -3.44
N ASP A 52 6.10 25.86 -3.32
CA ASP A 52 7.10 25.21 -2.48
C ASP A 52 6.85 25.35 -0.96
N SER A 53 6.00 26.31 -0.57
CA SER A 53 5.63 26.60 0.81
C SER A 53 4.27 26.04 1.22
N LEU A 54 3.60 25.31 0.31
CA LEU A 54 2.27 24.76 0.56
C LEU A 54 2.28 23.48 1.39
N HIS A 55 3.44 22.85 1.55
CA HIS A 55 3.56 21.53 2.15
C HIS A 55 3.47 21.62 3.67
N GLU A 56 2.49 20.91 4.23
CA GLU A 56 2.37 20.67 5.67
C GLU A 56 2.78 19.21 5.96
N THR A 57 3.34 18.96 7.14
CA THR A 57 3.65 17.61 7.65
C THR A 57 4.32 16.68 6.64
N ALA A 58 5.62 16.89 6.38
CA ALA A 58 6.42 15.88 5.69
C ALA A 58 6.84 14.79 6.69
N ALA A 59 6.49 13.54 6.41
CA ALA A 59 6.86 12.38 7.21
C ALA A 59 7.62 11.37 6.36
N GLN A 60 8.82 11.02 6.78
CA GLN A 60 9.56 9.90 6.20
C GLN A 60 8.91 8.60 6.65
N ILE A 61 8.46 7.79 5.71
CA ILE A 61 7.90 6.46 6.00
C ILE A 61 9.06 5.52 6.36
N THR A 62 9.03 4.97 7.55
CA THR A 62 10.04 4.02 8.01
C THR A 62 10.00 2.73 7.19
N ARG A 63 11.09 1.96 7.25
CA ARG A 63 11.16 0.68 6.52
C ARG A 63 10.06 -0.31 6.96
N ASN A 64 9.72 -0.35 8.25
CA ASN A 64 8.65 -1.19 8.75
C ASN A 64 7.30 -0.76 8.18
N GLU A 65 6.98 0.52 8.28
CA GLU A 65 5.75 1.09 7.69
C GLU A 65 5.67 0.84 6.18
N GLN A 66 6.80 0.88 5.45
CA GLN A 66 6.83 0.55 4.03
C GLN A 66 6.49 -0.92 3.76
N MET A 67 6.99 -1.85 4.59
CA MET A 67 6.68 -3.28 4.48
C MET A 67 5.22 -3.55 4.84
N GLU A 68 4.71 -2.94 5.91
CA GLU A 68 3.28 -3.03 6.29
C GLU A 68 2.36 -2.51 5.19
N GLU A 69 2.67 -1.34 4.62
CA GLU A 69 1.91 -0.78 3.50
C GLU A 69 1.95 -1.66 2.26
N PHE A 70 3.11 -2.27 1.95
CA PHE A 70 3.24 -3.20 0.84
C PHE A 70 2.26 -4.37 0.99
N MET A 71 2.19 -4.98 2.19
CA MET A 71 1.26 -6.06 2.50
C MET A 71 -0.20 -5.59 2.43
N PHE A 72 -0.50 -4.50 3.12
CA PHE A 72 -1.84 -3.93 3.21
C PHE A 72 -2.40 -3.52 1.84
N LEU A 73 -1.59 -2.88 0.99
CA LEU A 73 -2.03 -2.41 -0.32
C LEU A 73 -2.02 -3.54 -1.36
N GLY A 74 -1.02 -4.40 -1.33
CA GLY A 74 -0.90 -5.53 -2.26
C GLY A 74 -2.02 -6.54 -2.10
N LEU A 75 -2.40 -6.84 -0.86
CA LEU A 75 -3.50 -7.77 -0.56
C LEU A 75 -4.91 -7.19 -0.83
N ARG A 76 -5.04 -5.92 -1.16
CA ARG A 76 -6.30 -5.34 -1.68
C ARG A 76 -6.57 -5.73 -3.14
N MET A 77 -5.52 -6.06 -3.88
CA MET A 77 -5.68 -6.52 -5.25
C MET A 77 -6.11 -7.98 -5.27
N ARG A 78 -7.11 -8.30 -6.10
CA ARG A 78 -7.60 -9.68 -6.23
C ARG A 78 -6.51 -10.65 -6.68
N ASP A 79 -5.60 -10.16 -7.53
CA ASP A 79 -4.45 -10.93 -8.01
C ASP A 79 -3.28 -10.95 -7.01
N GLY A 80 -3.37 -10.19 -5.92
CA GLY A 80 -2.29 -10.05 -4.96
C GLY A 80 -1.00 -9.48 -5.58
N PHE A 81 0.13 -10.02 -5.14
CA PHE A 81 1.46 -9.60 -5.60
C PHE A 81 2.40 -10.81 -5.68
N TYR A 82 3.52 -10.65 -6.39
CA TYR A 82 4.57 -11.66 -6.41
C TYR A 82 5.52 -11.48 -5.22
N ARG A 83 5.91 -12.59 -4.59
CA ARG A 83 6.89 -12.58 -3.49
C ARG A 83 8.22 -11.90 -3.85
N ASP A 84 8.61 -12.02 -5.13
CA ASP A 84 9.84 -11.40 -5.62
C ASP A 84 9.73 -9.87 -5.68
N GLU A 85 8.53 -9.29 -5.83
CA GLU A 85 8.32 -7.84 -5.73
C GLU A 85 8.68 -7.32 -4.34
N PHE A 86 8.35 -8.08 -3.28
CA PHE A 86 8.77 -7.75 -1.91
C PHE A 86 10.29 -7.84 -1.75
N THR A 87 10.89 -8.91 -2.27
CA THR A 87 12.36 -9.09 -2.21
C THR A 87 13.09 -7.99 -2.97
N GLN A 88 12.58 -7.58 -4.14
CA GLN A 88 13.15 -6.46 -4.91
C GLN A 88 13.02 -5.13 -4.18
N ALA A 89 11.87 -4.87 -3.53
CA ALA A 89 11.63 -3.62 -2.82
C ALA A 89 12.46 -3.51 -1.53
N PHE A 90 12.66 -4.63 -0.81
CA PHE A 90 13.23 -4.60 0.54
C PHE A 90 14.55 -5.35 0.70
N GLY A 91 15.05 -6.05 -0.32
CA GLY A 91 16.32 -6.78 -0.28
C GLY A 91 16.34 -8.02 0.63
N ILE A 92 15.18 -8.43 1.16
CA ILE A 92 15.02 -9.61 2.03
C ILE A 92 13.79 -10.42 1.58
N PRO A 93 13.80 -11.76 1.72
CA PRO A 93 12.64 -12.57 1.42
C PRO A 93 11.46 -12.22 2.34
N ILE A 94 10.23 -12.23 1.81
CA ILE A 94 9.02 -11.95 2.59
C ILE A 94 8.85 -12.91 3.77
N GLU A 95 9.28 -14.15 3.61
CA GLU A 95 9.20 -15.18 4.65
C GLU A 95 10.09 -14.87 5.85
N ALA A 96 11.16 -14.09 5.67
CA ALA A 96 12.03 -13.68 6.77
C ALA A 96 11.36 -12.69 7.73
N VAL A 97 10.34 -11.96 7.25
CA VAL A 97 9.60 -10.96 8.04
C VAL A 97 8.23 -11.52 8.45
N TYR A 98 7.51 -12.10 7.49
CA TYR A 98 6.10 -12.44 7.63
C TYR A 98 5.81 -13.94 7.52
N GLY A 99 6.82 -14.81 7.65
CA GLY A 99 6.69 -16.26 7.47
C GLY A 99 5.59 -16.87 8.34
N ASP A 100 5.55 -16.52 9.61
CA ASP A 100 4.56 -17.05 10.58
C ASP A 100 3.15 -16.56 10.25
N ALA A 101 2.98 -15.27 9.98
CA ALA A 101 1.69 -14.70 9.59
C ALA A 101 1.16 -15.31 8.28
N LEU A 102 2.03 -15.46 7.27
CA LEU A 102 1.67 -16.08 6.01
C LEU A 102 1.25 -17.54 6.16
N ASN A 103 1.94 -18.31 7.01
CA ASN A 103 1.60 -19.72 7.27
C ASN A 103 0.30 -19.84 8.06
N HIS A 104 0.11 -19.00 9.06
CA HIS A 104 -1.12 -18.94 9.85
C HIS A 104 -2.35 -18.66 8.98
N LEU A 105 -2.29 -17.58 8.18
CA LEU A 105 -3.38 -17.20 7.28
C LEU A 105 -3.66 -18.25 6.20
N GLN A 106 -2.62 -18.99 5.75
CA GLN A 106 -2.80 -20.09 4.81
C GLN A 106 -3.51 -21.28 5.46
N GLN A 107 -3.21 -21.61 6.73
CA GLN A 107 -3.91 -22.66 7.49
C GLN A 107 -5.38 -22.30 7.75
N GLU A 108 -5.70 -21.02 7.92
CA GLU A 108 -7.07 -20.52 8.07
C GLU A 108 -7.83 -20.42 6.74
N GLU A 109 -7.18 -20.78 5.61
CA GLU A 109 -7.73 -20.67 4.25
C GLU A 109 -8.08 -19.22 3.85
N LEU A 110 -7.41 -18.23 4.43
CA LEU A 110 -7.61 -16.82 4.12
C LEU A 110 -6.67 -16.30 3.04
N LEU A 111 -5.52 -16.97 2.86
CA LEU A 111 -4.45 -16.58 1.93
C LEU A 111 -3.96 -17.80 1.15
N LEU A 112 -3.60 -17.60 -0.10
CA LEU A 112 -3.00 -18.61 -0.97
C LEU A 112 -1.64 -18.16 -1.46
N LYS A 113 -0.72 -19.14 -1.51
CA LYS A 113 0.60 -19.02 -2.15
C LYS A 113 0.64 -19.95 -3.35
N ARG A 114 0.66 -19.43 -4.56
CA ARG A 114 0.66 -20.22 -5.78
C ARG A 114 1.53 -19.57 -6.86
N GLU A 115 2.44 -20.35 -7.45
CA GLU A 115 3.31 -19.90 -8.55
C GLU A 115 4.10 -18.61 -8.22
N GLY A 116 4.59 -18.49 -6.96
CA GLY A 116 5.30 -17.30 -6.49
C GLY A 116 4.40 -16.11 -6.14
N ARG A 117 3.09 -16.21 -6.34
CA ARG A 117 2.10 -15.18 -6.06
C ARG A 117 1.46 -15.40 -4.69
N ILE A 118 1.18 -14.31 -3.98
CA ILE A 118 0.49 -14.26 -2.69
C ILE A 118 -0.78 -13.43 -2.87
N TYR A 119 -1.93 -14.01 -2.57
CA TYR A 119 -3.24 -13.36 -2.72
C TYR A 119 -4.26 -13.90 -1.73
N LEU A 120 -5.32 -13.14 -1.48
CA LEU A 120 -6.41 -13.56 -0.59
C LEU A 120 -7.40 -14.47 -1.31
N THR A 121 -7.96 -15.43 -0.55
CA THR A 121 -9.19 -16.15 -0.95
C THR A 121 -10.38 -15.21 -0.90
N ASP A 122 -11.54 -15.63 -1.42
CA ASP A 122 -12.78 -14.85 -1.26
C ASP A 122 -13.10 -14.64 0.24
N LYS A 123 -12.92 -15.69 1.08
CA LYS A 123 -13.05 -15.59 2.54
C LYS A 123 -12.05 -14.60 3.15
N GLY A 124 -10.79 -14.59 2.66
CA GLY A 124 -9.77 -13.63 3.10
C GLY A 124 -10.09 -12.20 2.69
N MET A 125 -10.70 -11.99 1.53
CA MET A 125 -11.16 -10.67 1.09
C MET A 125 -12.30 -10.14 1.97
N ASP A 126 -13.23 -10.99 2.39
CA ASP A 126 -14.32 -10.63 3.31
C ASP A 126 -13.77 -10.28 4.71
N LEU A 127 -12.69 -10.93 5.14
CA LEU A 127 -12.02 -10.71 6.42
C LEU A 127 -10.74 -9.84 6.29
N ASN A 128 -10.66 -9.00 5.26
CA ASN A 128 -9.45 -8.24 4.92
C ASN A 128 -8.85 -7.48 6.12
N ASN A 129 -9.66 -6.84 6.95
CA ASN A 129 -9.16 -6.11 8.13
C ASN A 129 -8.45 -7.03 9.15
N TYR A 130 -8.96 -8.25 9.35
CA TYR A 130 -8.31 -9.24 10.19
C TYR A 130 -6.97 -9.68 9.58
N VAL A 131 -6.99 -9.97 8.28
CA VAL A 131 -5.79 -10.42 7.56
C VAL A 131 -4.68 -9.37 7.61
N VAL A 132 -4.99 -8.11 7.30
CA VAL A 132 -3.95 -7.06 7.26
C VAL A 132 -3.38 -6.75 8.64
N ALA A 133 -4.16 -6.94 9.71
CA ALA A 133 -3.68 -6.78 11.08
C ALA A 133 -2.58 -7.78 11.46
N GLN A 134 -2.48 -8.92 10.78
CA GLN A 134 -1.42 -9.92 11.02
C GLN A 134 -0.04 -9.49 10.48
N PHE A 135 0.02 -8.42 9.69
CA PHE A 135 1.24 -7.90 9.07
C PHE A 135 1.75 -6.61 9.72
N MET A 136 1.20 -6.19 10.85
CA MET A 136 1.73 -5.07 11.64
C MET A 136 3.02 -5.49 12.38
N LEU A 137 4.07 -4.65 12.31
CA LEU A 137 5.41 -4.91 12.86
C LEU A 137 5.67 -4.15 14.17
#